data_2af59769a9a4a4e864da0617989ef0bf
#
_entry.id   2af59769a9a4a4e864da0617989ef0bf
#
_cell.length_a   1.000
_cell.length_b   1.000
_cell.length_c   1.000
_cell.angle_alpha   90.00
_cell.angle_beta   90.00
_cell.angle_gamma   90.00
#
_symmetry.space_group_name_H-M   'P 1'
#
loop_
_entity.id
_entity.type
_entity.pdbx_description
1 polymer ?
#
loop_
_entity_poly.entity_id
_entity_poly.type
_entity_poly.pdbx_seq_one_letter_code
_entity_poly.pdbx_strand_id
1 'polypeptide(L)'
;MALGEHVFLYCERGSSAALLAEPVNAASNVAFLLAALGGLSLLVLRPRAERSADHYLLIGLVLLIGLGSLAFHLYATGVTELADVLPIGVFMLVYLGFALNRFIGVPVGWTMLLVLGFTALMAADMQVKCWDGGIGIPAADVQGVRPCLNGSLFYLPALGALIVVGLLLEEKRHRAAPYLLWAAAILAVSVTLRTLDMALCDKVVIEGRKIGTHFAWHVLNGLALFLLLRASLEGRPDAIRAAEAVPPDDVGAEPGTPPTIKSAESEQQEVAQGEAAPVASQTLAERVAAAEEEAPKEGETREEDEGKGGEPDKALLPA
;
A
#
# COMPACT_ATOMS: atom_id res chain seq x y z
N MET A 1 4.82 24.14 -11.35
CA MET A 1 4.07 23.76 -12.56
C MET A 1 2.59 23.99 -12.29
N ALA A 2 1.87 24.59 -13.23
CA ALA A 2 0.41 24.67 -13.08
C ALA A 2 -0.17 23.25 -13.27
N LEU A 3 -1.12 22.86 -12.43
CA LEU A 3 -1.67 21.50 -12.39
C LEU A 3 -2.29 21.02 -13.72
N GLY A 4 -2.69 21.96 -14.59
CA GLY A 4 -3.28 21.65 -15.91
C GLY A 4 -2.30 21.63 -17.06
N GLU A 5 -1.02 21.95 -16.85
CA GLU A 5 -0.02 21.95 -17.92
C GLU A 5 0.41 20.53 -18.29
N HIS A 6 0.72 20.33 -19.59
CA HIS A 6 1.25 19.05 -20.06
C HIS A 6 2.69 18.83 -19.60
N VAL A 7 2.98 17.59 -19.22
CA VAL A 7 4.28 17.12 -18.74
C VAL A 7 4.82 16.07 -19.68
N PHE A 8 6.00 16.30 -20.24
CA PHE A 8 6.64 15.42 -21.23
C PHE A 8 7.90 14.80 -20.62
N LEU A 9 7.79 13.58 -20.09
CA LEU A 9 8.86 12.93 -19.33
C LEU A 9 9.49 11.73 -20.05
N TYR A 10 8.73 11.06 -20.93
CA TYR A 10 9.12 9.75 -21.46
C TYR A 10 9.27 9.73 -22.97
N CYS A 11 10.12 8.79 -23.45
CA CYS A 11 10.48 8.64 -24.84
C CYS A 11 9.26 8.47 -25.76
N GLU A 12 8.31 7.58 -25.41
CA GLU A 12 7.20 7.21 -26.28
C GLU A 12 6.29 8.40 -26.60
N ARG A 13 6.08 9.31 -25.66
CA ARG A 13 5.26 10.52 -25.87
C ARG A 13 5.99 11.59 -26.69
N GLY A 14 7.28 11.74 -26.46
CA GLY A 14 8.02 12.88 -27.02
C GLY A 14 7.41 14.22 -26.56
N SER A 15 7.03 15.08 -27.51
CA SER A 15 6.37 16.37 -27.27
C SER A 15 4.87 16.38 -27.63
N SER A 16 4.23 15.20 -27.73
CA SER A 16 2.83 15.09 -28.16
C SER A 16 1.85 15.24 -26.99
N ALA A 17 0.89 16.16 -27.09
CA ALA A 17 -0.21 16.31 -26.15
C ALA A 17 -1.41 15.37 -26.45
N ALA A 18 -1.32 14.50 -27.45
CA ALA A 18 -2.41 13.60 -27.83
C ALA A 18 -2.70 12.57 -26.72
N LEU A 19 -3.98 12.22 -26.53
CA LEU A 19 -4.42 11.28 -25.49
C LEU A 19 -3.72 9.92 -25.54
N LEU A 20 -3.52 9.36 -26.72
CA LEU A 20 -2.87 8.07 -26.94
C LEU A 20 -1.43 8.25 -27.50
N ALA A 21 -0.71 9.24 -26.97
CA ALA A 21 0.69 9.43 -27.37
C ALA A 21 1.63 8.35 -26.85
N GLU A 22 1.23 7.65 -25.77
CA GLU A 22 2.01 6.59 -25.10
C GLU A 22 1.22 5.27 -25.00
N PRO A 23 0.82 4.63 -26.11
CA PRO A 23 -0.03 3.45 -26.06
C PRO A 23 0.65 2.23 -25.41
N VAL A 24 1.98 2.06 -25.56
CA VAL A 24 2.69 0.92 -24.96
C VAL A 24 2.90 1.16 -23.47
N ASN A 25 3.27 2.36 -23.06
CA ASN A 25 3.32 2.74 -21.65
C ASN A 25 1.94 2.62 -20.99
N ALA A 26 0.88 3.13 -21.63
CA ALA A 26 -0.49 3.01 -21.11
C ALA A 26 -0.92 1.55 -20.98
N ALA A 27 -0.70 0.70 -22.00
CA ALA A 27 -1.07 -0.71 -21.96
C ALA A 27 -0.29 -1.50 -20.91
N SER A 28 0.99 -1.18 -20.70
CA SER A 28 1.84 -1.89 -19.73
C SER A 28 1.39 -1.70 -18.28
N ASN A 29 0.54 -0.69 -17.98
CA ASN A 29 -0.07 -0.50 -16.66
C ASN A 29 -1.00 -1.65 -16.25
N VAL A 30 -1.42 -2.51 -17.19
CA VAL A 30 -2.16 -3.75 -16.86
C VAL A 30 -1.40 -4.62 -15.85
N ALA A 31 -0.05 -4.53 -15.83
CA ALA A 31 0.78 -5.27 -14.89
C ALA A 31 0.44 -4.95 -13.42
N PHE A 32 0.14 -3.69 -13.10
CA PHE A 32 -0.29 -3.30 -11.74
C PHE A 32 -1.67 -3.84 -11.39
N LEU A 33 -2.61 -3.83 -12.35
CA LEU A 33 -3.94 -4.40 -12.16
C LEU A 33 -3.85 -5.91 -11.93
N LEU A 34 -3.02 -6.61 -12.70
CA LEU A 34 -2.76 -8.04 -12.50
C LEU A 34 -2.10 -8.33 -11.16
N ALA A 35 -1.16 -7.47 -10.72
CA ALA A 35 -0.54 -7.59 -9.40
C ALA A 35 -1.57 -7.43 -8.26
N ALA A 36 -2.44 -6.42 -8.35
CA ALA A 36 -3.51 -6.19 -7.36
C ALA A 36 -4.52 -7.35 -7.33
N LEU A 37 -4.98 -7.80 -8.51
CA LEU A 37 -5.90 -8.95 -8.64
C LEU A 37 -5.27 -10.24 -8.15
N GLY A 38 -3.99 -10.49 -8.48
CA GLY A 38 -3.23 -11.63 -7.99
C GLY A 38 -3.09 -11.62 -6.47
N GLY A 39 -2.73 -10.47 -5.89
CA GLY A 39 -2.66 -10.28 -4.44
C GLY A 39 -4.01 -10.51 -3.76
N LEU A 40 -5.10 -9.96 -4.32
CA LEU A 40 -6.46 -10.18 -3.82
C LEU A 40 -6.86 -11.65 -3.89
N SER A 41 -6.57 -12.32 -5.02
CA SER A 41 -6.87 -13.74 -5.21
C SER A 41 -6.16 -14.60 -4.16
N LEU A 42 -4.88 -14.34 -3.90
CA LEU A 42 -4.13 -15.03 -2.86
C LEU A 42 -4.70 -14.76 -1.47
N LEU A 43 -5.12 -13.53 -1.18
CA LEU A 43 -5.70 -13.17 0.11
C LEU A 43 -7.05 -13.86 0.34
N VAL A 44 -7.93 -13.90 -0.67
CA VAL A 44 -9.26 -14.52 -0.52
C VAL A 44 -9.21 -16.04 -0.44
N LEU A 45 -8.09 -16.67 -0.81
CA LEU A 45 -7.84 -18.09 -0.60
C LEU A 45 -7.39 -18.40 0.85
N ARG A 46 -6.98 -17.40 1.64
CA ARG A 46 -6.63 -17.58 3.05
C ARG A 46 -7.88 -17.66 3.93
N PRO A 47 -7.81 -18.32 5.09
CA PRO A 47 -8.88 -18.29 6.09
C PRO A 47 -9.24 -16.84 6.47
N ARG A 48 -10.51 -16.56 6.76
CA ARG A 48 -10.97 -15.20 7.11
C ARG A 48 -10.19 -14.59 8.28
N ALA A 49 -9.79 -15.40 9.26
CA ALA A 49 -9.02 -14.96 10.42
C ALA A 49 -7.61 -14.41 10.05
N GLU A 50 -7.06 -14.82 8.91
CA GLU A 50 -5.76 -14.36 8.43
C GLU A 50 -5.84 -13.10 7.55
N ARG A 51 -7.06 -12.68 7.16
CA ARG A 51 -7.29 -11.51 6.31
C ARG A 51 -7.39 -10.27 7.19
N SER A 52 -6.39 -9.41 7.15
CA SER A 52 -6.38 -8.16 7.92
C SER A 52 -6.53 -6.93 7.03
N ALA A 53 -6.95 -5.79 7.62
CA ALA A 53 -7.21 -4.55 6.90
C ALA A 53 -5.98 -4.01 6.16
N ASP A 54 -4.78 -4.23 6.72
CA ASP A 54 -3.51 -3.84 6.12
C ASP A 54 -3.25 -4.55 4.78
N HIS A 55 -3.63 -5.83 4.62
CA HIS A 55 -3.54 -6.51 3.32
C HIS A 55 -4.43 -5.86 2.26
N TYR A 56 -5.69 -5.53 2.62
CA TYR A 56 -6.60 -4.83 1.69
C TYR A 56 -6.10 -3.44 1.35
N LEU A 57 -5.50 -2.73 2.32
CA LEU A 57 -4.89 -1.42 2.09
C LEU A 57 -3.74 -1.51 1.08
N LEU A 58 -2.82 -2.46 1.25
CA LEU A 58 -1.70 -2.67 0.33
C LEU A 58 -2.18 -3.01 -1.09
N ILE A 59 -3.16 -3.91 -1.22
CA ILE A 59 -3.75 -4.26 -2.51
C ILE A 59 -4.43 -3.05 -3.16
N GLY A 60 -5.19 -2.28 -2.37
CA GLY A 60 -5.85 -1.05 -2.83
C GLY A 60 -4.85 0.00 -3.31
N LEU A 61 -3.72 0.15 -2.63
CA LEU A 61 -2.64 1.06 -3.06
C LEU A 61 -2.00 0.60 -4.38
N VAL A 62 -1.77 -0.70 -4.59
CA VAL A 62 -1.27 -1.22 -5.88
C VAL A 62 -2.26 -0.96 -7.01
N LEU A 63 -3.56 -1.11 -6.75
CA LEU A 63 -4.60 -0.74 -7.72
C LEU A 63 -4.57 0.76 -8.05
N LEU A 64 -4.45 1.63 -7.04
CA LEU A 64 -4.35 3.07 -7.21
C LEU A 64 -3.10 3.48 -7.98
N ILE A 65 -1.96 2.83 -7.75
CA ILE A 65 -0.73 3.00 -8.55
C ILE A 65 -1.05 2.74 -10.03
N GLY A 66 -1.67 1.61 -10.34
CA GLY A 66 -1.98 1.26 -11.74
C GLY A 66 -2.96 2.24 -12.40
N LEU A 67 -3.98 2.69 -11.69
CA LEU A 67 -4.97 3.64 -12.20
C LEU A 67 -4.37 5.05 -12.36
N GLY A 68 -3.56 5.51 -11.41
CA GLY A 68 -2.88 6.80 -11.46
C GLY A 68 -1.87 6.86 -12.61
N SER A 69 -1.05 5.81 -12.73
CA SER A 69 -0.07 5.69 -13.81
C SER A 69 -0.74 5.61 -15.20
N LEU A 70 -1.81 4.82 -15.34
CA LEU A 70 -2.60 4.81 -16.57
C LEU A 70 -3.14 6.20 -16.92
N ALA A 71 -3.69 6.93 -15.94
CA ALA A 71 -4.20 8.28 -16.16
C ALA A 71 -3.08 9.23 -16.61
N PHE A 72 -1.87 9.12 -16.04
CA PHE A 72 -0.72 9.93 -16.46
C PHE A 72 -0.32 9.62 -17.90
N HIS A 73 -0.21 8.34 -18.28
CA HIS A 73 0.15 7.97 -19.65
C HIS A 73 -0.93 8.27 -20.70
N LEU A 74 -2.17 8.52 -20.28
CA LEU A 74 -3.22 9.00 -21.17
C LEU A 74 -3.19 10.53 -21.30
N TYR A 75 -3.17 11.26 -20.20
CA TYR A 75 -3.40 12.71 -20.18
C TYR A 75 -2.12 13.55 -20.06
N ALA A 76 -1.08 13.04 -19.39
CA ALA A 76 0.23 13.67 -19.15
C ALA A 76 0.12 15.13 -18.65
N THR A 77 -0.65 15.36 -17.60
CA THR A 77 -0.78 16.67 -16.94
C THR A 77 -0.19 16.63 -15.54
N GLY A 78 0.10 17.80 -14.95
CA GLY A 78 0.62 17.86 -13.57
C GLY A 78 -0.31 17.20 -12.54
N VAL A 79 -1.64 17.22 -12.74
CA VAL A 79 -2.60 16.51 -11.88
C VAL A 79 -2.41 14.99 -12.00
N THR A 80 -2.29 14.48 -13.21
CA THR A 80 -2.14 13.03 -13.44
C THR A 80 -0.74 12.53 -13.09
N GLU A 81 0.30 13.38 -13.20
CA GLU A 81 1.63 13.11 -12.65
C GLU A 81 1.58 12.90 -11.11
N LEU A 82 0.85 13.78 -10.41
CA LEU A 82 0.64 13.62 -8.97
C LEU A 82 -0.15 12.34 -8.65
N ALA A 83 -1.17 12.02 -9.46
CA ALA A 83 -1.96 10.79 -9.29
C ALA A 83 -1.13 9.52 -9.53
N ASP A 84 -0.09 9.58 -10.39
CA ASP A 84 0.87 8.50 -10.61
C ASP A 84 1.84 8.36 -9.43
N VAL A 85 2.50 9.45 -9.02
CA VAL A 85 3.62 9.40 -8.08
C VAL A 85 3.15 9.26 -6.63
N LEU A 86 2.04 9.91 -6.23
CA LEU A 86 1.60 9.94 -4.83
C LEU A 86 1.25 8.54 -4.29
N PRO A 87 0.48 7.69 -4.99
CA PRO A 87 0.18 6.34 -4.50
C PRO A 87 1.43 5.47 -4.34
N ILE A 88 2.43 5.65 -5.20
CA ILE A 88 3.73 4.95 -5.09
C ILE A 88 4.42 5.34 -3.79
N GLY A 89 4.54 6.65 -3.51
CA GLY A 89 5.15 7.14 -2.28
C GLY A 89 4.40 6.63 -1.04
N VAL A 90 3.07 6.69 -1.04
CA VAL A 90 2.24 6.16 0.06
C VAL A 90 2.45 4.65 0.25
N PHE A 91 2.50 3.89 -0.86
CA PHE A 91 2.78 2.45 -0.78
C PHE A 91 4.14 2.17 -0.13
N MET A 92 5.20 2.89 -0.53
CA MET A 92 6.54 2.72 0.06
C MET A 92 6.52 2.92 1.58
N LEU A 93 5.85 3.97 2.08
CA LEU A 93 5.74 4.28 3.51
C LEU A 93 4.92 3.23 4.26
N VAL A 94 3.75 2.87 3.73
CA VAL A 94 2.85 1.89 4.35
C VAL A 94 3.50 0.51 4.37
N TYR A 95 4.14 0.10 3.27
CA TYR A 95 4.80 -1.20 3.20
C TYR A 95 6.03 -1.27 4.13
N LEU A 96 6.82 -0.21 4.23
CA LEU A 96 7.92 -0.14 5.20
C LEU A 96 7.39 -0.27 6.63
N GLY A 97 6.35 0.48 7.00
CA GLY A 97 5.71 0.39 8.30
C GLY A 97 5.18 -1.02 8.58
N PHE A 98 4.52 -1.63 7.59
CA PHE A 98 4.05 -3.01 7.65
C PHE A 98 5.22 -3.99 7.90
N ALA A 99 6.29 -3.89 7.11
CA ALA A 99 7.43 -4.80 7.20
C ALA A 99 8.17 -4.69 8.53
N LEU A 100 8.41 -3.48 9.03
CA LEU A 100 9.04 -3.24 10.32
C LEU A 100 8.21 -3.81 11.48
N ASN A 101 6.91 -3.57 11.47
CA ASN A 101 6.02 -4.01 12.54
C ASN A 101 5.68 -5.50 12.45
N ARG A 102 5.26 -5.99 11.25
CA ARG A 102 4.75 -7.35 11.08
C ARG A 102 5.83 -8.41 10.91
N PHE A 103 6.92 -8.11 10.20
CA PHE A 103 7.97 -9.09 9.96
C PHE A 103 9.08 -9.03 11.00
N ILE A 104 9.53 -7.81 11.38
CA ILE A 104 10.66 -7.64 12.28
C ILE A 104 10.20 -7.59 13.74
N GLY A 105 8.95 -7.14 14.00
CA GLY A 105 8.39 -6.97 15.34
C GLY A 105 8.79 -5.65 16.01
N VAL A 106 9.14 -4.62 15.23
CA VAL A 106 9.46 -3.28 15.77
C VAL A 106 8.19 -2.68 16.40
N PRO A 107 8.26 -2.19 17.65
CA PRO A 107 7.14 -1.51 18.29
C PRO A 107 6.62 -0.32 17.49
N VAL A 108 5.30 -0.06 17.52
CA VAL A 108 4.64 0.97 16.68
C VAL A 108 5.30 2.34 16.80
N GLY A 109 5.69 2.77 18.01
CA GLY A 109 6.35 4.07 18.21
C GLY A 109 7.68 4.20 17.45
N TRP A 110 8.53 3.18 17.50
CA TRP A 110 9.77 3.13 16.73
C TRP A 110 9.52 2.97 15.24
N THR A 111 8.51 2.18 14.83
CA THR A 111 8.09 2.06 13.43
C THR A 111 7.71 3.43 12.86
N MET A 112 6.91 4.22 13.59
CA MET A 112 6.53 5.56 13.17
C MET A 112 7.75 6.49 13.03
N LEU A 113 8.70 6.45 13.97
CA LEU A 113 9.92 7.26 13.90
C LEU A 113 10.77 6.89 12.67
N LEU A 114 10.93 5.59 12.38
CA LEU A 114 11.68 5.11 11.23
C LEU A 114 10.99 5.48 9.90
N VAL A 115 9.66 5.36 9.82
CA VAL A 115 8.88 5.78 8.65
C VAL A 115 8.99 7.30 8.45
N LEU A 116 8.96 8.09 9.52
CA LEU A 116 9.16 9.54 9.44
C LEU A 116 10.57 9.89 8.92
N GLY A 117 11.60 9.22 9.45
CA GLY A 117 12.98 9.37 8.96
C GLY A 117 13.11 8.99 7.48
N PHE A 118 12.46 7.91 7.07
CA PHE A 118 12.42 7.50 5.66
C PHE A 118 11.68 8.52 4.77
N THR A 119 10.58 9.10 5.27
CA THR A 119 9.86 10.18 4.58
C THR A 119 10.77 11.41 4.38
N ALA A 120 11.53 11.78 5.41
CA ALA A 120 12.49 12.88 5.33
C ALA A 120 13.61 12.59 4.31
N LEU A 121 14.09 11.34 4.25
CA LEU A 121 15.07 10.90 3.26
C LEU A 121 14.52 11.02 1.83
N MET A 122 13.30 10.52 1.58
CA MET A 122 12.63 10.65 0.28
C MET A 122 12.43 12.12 -0.11
N ALA A 123 12.05 12.97 0.84
CA ALA A 123 11.90 14.41 0.59
C ALA A 123 13.25 15.08 0.26
N ALA A 124 14.33 14.66 0.91
CA ALA A 124 15.67 15.15 0.61
C ALA A 124 16.13 14.72 -0.79
N ASP A 125 15.87 13.47 -1.19
CA ASP A 125 16.21 12.96 -2.54
C ASP A 125 15.51 13.75 -3.65
N MET A 126 14.29 14.20 -3.44
CA MET A 126 13.56 15.03 -4.40
C MET A 126 14.21 16.41 -4.65
N GLN A 127 15.01 16.89 -3.70
CA GLN A 127 15.75 18.17 -3.87
C GLN A 127 17.01 17.99 -4.71
N VAL A 128 17.51 16.77 -4.84
CA VAL A 128 18.74 16.49 -5.58
C VAL A 128 18.48 16.58 -7.08
N LYS A 129 19.24 17.42 -7.76
CA LYS A 129 19.16 17.67 -9.19
C LYS A 129 20.51 17.38 -9.85
N CYS A 130 20.47 17.10 -11.16
CA CYS A 130 21.64 16.96 -11.99
C CYS A 130 21.73 18.13 -12.95
N TRP A 131 22.93 18.65 -13.16
CA TRP A 131 23.27 19.67 -14.13
C TRP A 131 24.71 19.45 -14.62
N ASP A 132 25.15 20.19 -15.60
CA ASP A 132 26.46 19.97 -16.20
C ASP A 132 27.64 20.22 -15.24
N GLY A 133 27.42 20.98 -14.17
CA GLY A 133 28.38 21.18 -13.06
C GLY A 133 28.41 20.08 -12.02
N GLY A 134 27.53 19.05 -12.09
CA GLY A 134 27.50 17.94 -11.15
C GLY A 134 26.14 17.53 -10.62
N ILE A 135 26.15 16.80 -9.50
CA ILE A 135 24.98 16.30 -8.78
C ILE A 135 24.90 17.00 -7.43
N GLY A 136 23.71 17.42 -7.03
CA GLY A 136 23.45 18.01 -5.71
C GLY A 136 22.21 18.87 -5.66
N ILE A 137 22.13 19.77 -4.68
CA ILE A 137 21.06 20.76 -4.55
C ILE A 137 21.56 22.04 -5.23
N PRO A 138 21.03 22.44 -6.42
CA PRO A 138 21.50 23.59 -7.15
C PRO A 138 21.04 24.90 -6.48
N ALA A 139 21.80 25.97 -6.74
CA ALA A 139 21.32 27.32 -6.45
C ALA A 139 20.11 27.67 -7.33
N ALA A 140 19.27 28.63 -6.90
CA ALA A 140 17.99 28.93 -7.56
C ALA A 140 18.12 29.44 -9.00
N ASP A 141 19.28 29.99 -9.38
CA ASP A 141 19.57 30.60 -10.66
C ASP A 141 20.33 29.70 -11.67
N VAL A 142 20.58 28.43 -11.29
CA VAL A 142 21.31 27.47 -12.14
C VAL A 142 20.42 27.02 -13.29
N GLN A 143 20.87 27.28 -14.54
CA GLN A 143 20.21 26.81 -15.77
C GLN A 143 20.56 25.36 -16.08
N GLY A 144 19.69 24.67 -16.83
CA GLY A 144 19.92 23.30 -17.29
C GLY A 144 19.74 22.24 -16.18
N VAL A 145 19.08 22.59 -15.08
CA VAL A 145 18.79 21.66 -13.98
C VAL A 145 17.71 20.67 -14.39
N ARG A 146 17.97 19.39 -14.16
CA ARG A 146 17.04 18.29 -14.44
C ARG A 146 16.97 17.29 -13.27
N PRO A 147 15.90 16.50 -13.14
CA PRO A 147 15.87 15.40 -12.19
C PRO A 147 17.01 14.41 -12.42
N CYS A 148 17.73 14.02 -11.37
CA CYS A 148 18.78 13.03 -11.49
C CYS A 148 18.22 11.66 -11.89
N LEU A 149 18.99 10.92 -12.71
CA LEU A 149 18.65 9.58 -13.17
C LEU A 149 17.23 9.51 -13.77
N ASN A 150 16.83 10.52 -14.53
CA ASN A 150 15.49 10.63 -15.09
C ASN A 150 14.37 10.56 -14.01
N GLY A 151 14.62 11.14 -12.82
CA GLY A 151 13.70 11.08 -11.67
C GLY A 151 13.69 9.76 -10.91
N SER A 152 14.58 8.82 -11.24
CA SER A 152 14.62 7.51 -10.60
C SER A 152 15.27 7.53 -9.21
N LEU A 153 15.93 8.62 -8.82
CA LEU A 153 16.55 8.79 -7.49
C LEU A 153 15.52 8.56 -6.37
N PHE A 154 14.29 8.99 -6.57
CA PHE A 154 13.17 8.82 -5.64
C PHE A 154 12.93 7.37 -5.19
N TYR A 155 13.31 6.38 -5.99
CA TYR A 155 13.10 4.94 -5.70
C TYR A 155 14.27 4.29 -4.96
N LEU A 156 15.44 4.94 -4.88
CA LEU A 156 16.63 4.35 -4.26
C LEU A 156 16.48 4.09 -2.76
N PRO A 157 15.84 4.96 -1.95
CA PRO A 157 15.57 4.66 -0.54
C PRO A 157 14.73 3.40 -0.37
N ALA A 158 13.69 3.20 -1.20
CA ALA A 158 12.85 2.00 -1.15
C ALA A 158 13.63 0.75 -1.54
N LEU A 159 14.47 0.83 -2.57
CA LEU A 159 15.37 -0.27 -2.96
C LEU A 159 16.31 -0.64 -1.79
N GLY A 160 16.93 0.36 -1.16
CA GLY A 160 17.80 0.15 0.01
C GLY A 160 17.03 -0.49 1.18
N ALA A 161 15.82 -0.01 1.48
CA ALA A 161 14.98 -0.56 2.53
C ALA A 161 14.60 -2.03 2.26
N LEU A 162 14.24 -2.37 1.01
CA LEU A 162 13.92 -3.76 0.63
C LEU A 162 15.13 -4.69 0.82
N ILE A 163 16.33 -4.24 0.42
CA ILE A 163 17.56 -5.02 0.62
C ILE A 163 17.83 -5.22 2.11
N VAL A 164 17.82 -4.14 2.91
CA VAL A 164 18.13 -4.22 4.35
C VAL A 164 17.10 -5.09 5.07
N VAL A 165 15.81 -4.86 4.87
CA VAL A 165 14.75 -5.66 5.50
C VAL A 165 14.82 -7.11 5.01
N GLY A 166 15.03 -7.34 3.71
CA GLY A 166 15.15 -8.67 3.13
C GLY A 166 16.31 -9.47 3.73
N LEU A 167 17.49 -8.86 3.90
CA LEU A 167 18.66 -9.50 4.52
C LEU A 167 18.46 -9.78 6.01
N LEU A 168 17.83 -8.85 6.76
CA LEU A 168 17.49 -9.07 8.17
C LEU A 168 16.49 -10.24 8.33
N LEU A 169 15.57 -10.38 7.40
CA LEU A 169 14.62 -11.49 7.40
C LEU A 169 15.27 -12.81 6.98
N GLU A 170 16.23 -12.78 6.06
CA GLU A 170 17.00 -13.97 5.66
C GLU A 170 17.83 -14.51 6.83
N GLU A 171 18.49 -13.63 7.58
CA GLU A 171 19.21 -14.01 8.80
C GLU A 171 18.28 -14.70 9.81
N LYS A 172 17.04 -14.21 9.93
CA LYS A 172 16.00 -14.81 10.79
C LYS A 172 15.31 -16.02 10.17
N ARG A 173 15.67 -16.44 8.97
CA ARG A 173 15.01 -17.51 8.18
C ARG A 173 13.51 -17.29 8.01
N HIS A 174 13.08 -16.02 7.89
CA HIS A 174 11.67 -15.65 7.73
C HIS A 174 11.19 -15.96 6.31
N ARG A 175 9.97 -16.53 6.18
CA ARG A 175 9.41 -16.93 4.88
C ARG A 175 9.21 -15.79 3.88
N ALA A 176 9.09 -14.55 4.33
CA ALA A 176 8.98 -13.38 3.46
C ALA A 176 10.31 -12.95 2.82
N ALA A 177 11.47 -13.35 3.38
CA ALA A 177 12.80 -12.92 2.93
C ALA A 177 13.02 -13.08 1.41
N PRO A 178 12.83 -14.28 0.81
CA PRO A 178 13.11 -14.46 -0.61
C PRO A 178 12.24 -13.57 -1.49
N TYR A 179 10.99 -13.29 -1.11
CA TYR A 179 10.11 -12.40 -1.88
C TYR A 179 10.59 -10.95 -1.86
N LEU A 180 11.07 -10.44 -0.70
CA LEU A 180 11.62 -9.09 -0.60
C LEU A 180 12.93 -8.97 -1.40
N LEU A 181 13.82 -9.94 -1.31
CA LEU A 181 15.09 -9.92 -2.04
C LEU A 181 14.87 -10.02 -3.55
N TRP A 182 13.96 -10.87 -4.01
CA TRP A 182 13.57 -10.91 -5.43
C TRP A 182 12.90 -9.62 -5.87
N ALA A 183 12.01 -9.05 -5.06
CA ALA A 183 11.40 -7.74 -5.35
C ALA A 183 12.46 -6.65 -5.45
N ALA A 184 13.47 -6.64 -4.57
CA ALA A 184 14.60 -5.71 -4.64
C ALA A 184 15.42 -5.88 -5.92
N ALA A 185 15.75 -7.11 -6.30
CA ALA A 185 16.50 -7.39 -7.54
C ALA A 185 15.71 -6.94 -8.79
N ILE A 186 14.41 -7.25 -8.85
CA ILE A 186 13.54 -6.83 -9.95
C ILE A 186 13.39 -5.31 -9.97
N LEU A 187 13.20 -4.66 -8.81
CA LEU A 187 13.11 -3.21 -8.70
C LEU A 187 14.41 -2.54 -9.17
N ALA A 188 15.57 -3.08 -8.85
CA ALA A 188 16.87 -2.55 -9.32
C ALA A 188 16.95 -2.53 -10.85
N VAL A 189 16.55 -3.63 -11.51
CA VAL A 189 16.48 -3.70 -12.97
C VAL A 189 15.42 -2.72 -13.51
N SER A 190 14.27 -2.67 -12.89
CA SER A 190 13.16 -1.81 -13.25
C SER A 190 13.55 -0.32 -13.21
N VAL A 191 14.16 0.13 -12.09
CA VAL A 191 14.68 1.50 -11.92
C VAL A 191 15.75 1.83 -12.97
N THR A 192 16.62 0.87 -13.30
CA THR A 192 17.63 1.03 -14.35
C THR A 192 17.00 1.28 -15.72
N LEU A 193 15.99 0.50 -16.10
CA LEU A 193 15.29 0.68 -17.37
C LEU A 193 14.54 2.01 -17.41
N ARG A 194 13.92 2.45 -16.32
CA ARG A 194 13.30 3.77 -16.19
C ARG A 194 14.33 4.89 -16.37
N THR A 195 15.51 4.75 -15.78
CA THR A 195 16.60 5.71 -15.89
C THR A 195 17.10 5.83 -17.33
N LEU A 196 17.20 4.70 -18.03
CA LEU A 196 17.74 4.63 -19.40
C LEU A 196 16.70 4.97 -20.48
N ASP A 197 15.45 5.21 -20.16
CA ASP A 197 14.35 5.41 -21.12
C ASP A 197 14.70 6.44 -22.20
N MET A 198 15.10 7.65 -21.79
CA MET A 198 15.46 8.72 -22.72
C MET A 198 16.78 8.43 -23.44
N ALA A 199 17.76 7.79 -22.82
CA ALA A 199 19.05 7.48 -23.41
C ALA A 199 18.95 6.37 -24.49
N LEU A 200 17.98 5.48 -24.36
CA LEU A 200 17.71 4.39 -25.29
C LEU A 200 16.58 4.68 -26.27
N CYS A 201 16.03 5.89 -26.25
CA CYS A 201 14.89 6.30 -27.06
C CYS A 201 15.05 6.02 -28.56
N ASP A 202 16.21 6.31 -29.12
CA ASP A 202 16.51 6.07 -30.53
C ASP A 202 16.85 4.61 -30.87
N LYS A 203 17.08 3.79 -29.86
CA LYS A 203 17.46 2.37 -30.01
C LYS A 203 16.29 1.42 -29.85
N VAL A 204 15.29 1.79 -29.08
CA VAL A 204 14.10 0.97 -28.81
C VAL A 204 12.95 1.48 -29.67
N VAL A 205 12.87 0.95 -30.90
CA VAL A 205 11.89 1.36 -31.91
C VAL A 205 11.08 0.13 -32.34
N ILE A 206 9.75 0.25 -32.30
CA ILE A 206 8.80 -0.78 -32.75
C ILE A 206 7.94 -0.17 -33.85
N GLU A 207 7.91 -0.80 -35.03
CA GLU A 207 7.16 -0.31 -36.22
C GLU A 207 7.40 1.15 -36.56
N GLY A 208 8.67 1.60 -36.43
CA GLY A 208 9.08 2.97 -36.73
C GLY A 208 8.75 3.98 -35.61
N ARG A 209 8.13 3.56 -34.52
CA ARG A 209 7.81 4.40 -33.37
C ARG A 209 8.85 4.21 -32.25
N LYS A 210 9.37 5.29 -31.73
CA LYS A 210 10.27 5.30 -30.58
C LYS A 210 9.44 4.96 -29.34
N ILE A 211 9.76 3.85 -28.66
CA ILE A 211 9.02 3.35 -27.51
C ILE A 211 9.77 3.62 -26.19
N GLY A 212 11.12 3.55 -26.23
CA GLY A 212 11.93 3.63 -25.02
C GLY A 212 11.83 2.37 -24.17
N THR A 213 12.19 2.48 -22.90
CA THR A 213 12.22 1.35 -21.95
C THR A 213 11.25 1.50 -20.78
N HIS A 214 10.48 2.58 -20.74
CA HIS A 214 9.60 2.88 -19.59
C HIS A 214 8.47 1.85 -19.42
N PHE A 215 7.92 1.28 -20.48
CA PHE A 215 6.94 0.20 -20.39
C PHE A 215 7.46 -1.01 -19.60
N ALA A 216 8.75 -1.31 -19.73
CA ALA A 216 9.37 -2.41 -18.99
C ALA A 216 9.48 -2.10 -17.48
N TRP A 217 9.64 -0.82 -17.12
CA TRP A 217 9.50 -0.36 -15.74
C TRP A 217 8.13 -0.76 -15.16
N HIS A 218 7.02 -0.52 -15.87
CA HIS A 218 5.68 -0.88 -15.39
C HIS A 218 5.55 -2.38 -15.17
N VAL A 219 5.98 -3.19 -16.13
CA VAL A 219 5.88 -4.65 -16.05
C VAL A 219 6.69 -5.20 -14.87
N LEU A 220 7.95 -4.80 -14.76
CA LEU A 220 8.83 -5.28 -13.67
C LEU A 220 8.40 -4.72 -12.32
N ASN A 221 7.98 -3.47 -12.26
CA ASN A 221 7.48 -2.88 -11.01
C ASN A 221 6.17 -3.55 -10.57
N GLY A 222 5.26 -3.85 -11.50
CA GLY A 222 4.06 -4.66 -11.21
C GLY A 222 4.42 -6.02 -10.64
N LEU A 223 5.44 -6.71 -11.19
CA LEU A 223 5.92 -7.98 -10.65
C LEU A 223 6.54 -7.82 -9.26
N ALA A 224 7.37 -6.78 -9.03
CA ALA A 224 7.93 -6.49 -7.72
C ALA A 224 6.82 -6.24 -6.68
N LEU A 225 5.82 -5.43 -7.01
CA LEU A 225 4.67 -5.17 -6.14
C LEU A 225 3.86 -6.44 -5.85
N PHE A 226 3.65 -7.32 -6.84
CA PHE A 226 3.03 -8.62 -6.62
C PHE A 226 3.82 -9.47 -5.62
N LEU A 227 5.16 -9.52 -5.74
CA LEU A 227 6.00 -10.24 -4.77
C LEU A 227 5.91 -9.65 -3.37
N LEU A 228 5.80 -8.33 -3.25
CA LEU A 228 5.59 -7.66 -1.96
C LEU A 228 4.22 -7.99 -1.36
N LEU A 229 3.15 -8.00 -2.17
CA LEU A 229 1.84 -8.47 -1.73
C LEU A 229 1.88 -9.95 -1.31
N ARG A 230 2.60 -10.78 -2.05
CA ARG A 230 2.80 -12.20 -1.70
C ARG A 230 3.57 -12.35 -0.38
N ALA A 231 4.63 -11.57 -0.19
CA ALA A 231 5.39 -11.54 1.05
C ALA A 231 4.54 -11.15 2.25
N SER A 232 3.62 -10.16 2.09
CA SER A 232 2.76 -9.71 3.18
C SER A 232 1.87 -10.81 3.75
N LEU A 233 1.60 -11.87 2.97
CA LEU A 233 0.83 -13.04 3.39
C LEU A 233 1.66 -14.12 4.12
N GLU A 234 3.00 -13.98 4.14
CA GLU A 234 3.92 -14.93 4.77
C GLU A 234 4.28 -14.51 6.20
N GLY A 235 3.46 -14.92 7.13
CA GLY A 235 3.84 -14.84 8.52
C GLY A 235 3.28 -13.66 9.29
N ARG A 236 2.45 -13.99 10.28
CA ARG A 236 2.20 -13.15 11.44
C ARG A 236 3.21 -13.53 12.52
N PRO A 237 3.84 -12.57 13.21
CA PRO A 237 4.59 -12.84 14.44
C PRO A 237 3.77 -13.60 15.47
N ASP A 238 2.45 -13.39 15.49
CA ASP A 238 1.49 -14.08 16.38
C ASP A 238 1.34 -15.57 16.06
N ALA A 239 1.44 -15.98 14.79
CA ALA A 239 1.42 -17.39 14.41
C ALA A 239 2.72 -18.11 14.83
N ILE A 240 3.84 -17.42 14.81
CA ILE A 240 5.13 -17.96 15.29
C ILE A 240 5.09 -18.06 16.81
N ARG A 241 4.61 -17.03 17.53
CA ARG A 241 4.45 -17.07 18.99
C ARG A 241 3.44 -18.12 19.43
N ALA A 242 2.35 -18.31 18.68
CA ALA A 242 1.38 -19.39 18.96
C ALA A 242 1.97 -20.79 18.70
N ALA A 243 2.82 -20.93 17.68
CA ALA A 243 3.52 -22.19 17.42
C ALA A 243 4.64 -22.47 18.42
N GLU A 244 5.31 -21.43 18.94
CA GLU A 244 6.31 -21.54 20.02
C GLU A 244 5.67 -21.68 21.41
N ALA A 245 4.44 -21.21 21.60
CA ALA A 245 3.69 -21.31 22.87
C ALA A 245 2.97 -22.65 23.06
N VAL A 246 2.96 -23.53 22.06
CA VAL A 246 2.59 -24.94 22.27
C VAL A 246 3.73 -25.59 23.02
N PRO A 247 3.58 -25.95 24.32
CA PRO A 247 4.61 -26.69 25.03
C PRO A 247 4.91 -27.96 24.23
N PRO A 248 6.16 -28.40 24.17
CA PRO A 248 6.45 -29.70 23.60
C PRO A 248 5.58 -30.69 24.38
N ASP A 249 4.69 -31.38 23.66
CA ASP A 249 3.88 -32.44 24.23
C ASP A 249 4.82 -33.28 25.09
N ASP A 250 4.41 -33.47 26.33
CA ASP A 250 5.09 -34.26 27.34
C ASP A 250 5.33 -35.67 26.79
N VAL A 251 6.40 -35.82 25.99
CA VAL A 251 6.85 -37.13 25.46
C VAL A 251 7.57 -37.84 26.60
N GLY A 252 6.83 -38.06 27.66
CA GLY A 252 7.29 -38.68 28.87
C GLY A 252 6.21 -39.51 29.58
N ALA A 253 5.17 -39.94 28.87
CA ALA A 253 4.31 -40.98 29.38
C ALA A 253 4.92 -42.35 29.07
N GLU A 254 5.55 -43.00 30.04
CA GLU A 254 5.97 -44.39 29.97
C GLU A 254 4.81 -45.30 29.49
N PRO A 255 5.06 -46.29 28.65
CA PRO A 255 4.02 -47.25 28.25
C PRO A 255 3.81 -48.26 29.36
N GLY A 256 2.81 -48.05 30.19
CA GLY A 256 2.47 -49.10 31.17
C GLY A 256 1.60 -48.70 32.31
N THR A 257 0.37 -48.27 32.08
CA THR A 257 -0.76 -48.62 32.99
C THR A 257 -2.09 -48.38 32.22
N PRO A 258 -2.94 -49.40 32.06
CA PRO A 258 -4.25 -49.17 31.42
C PRO A 258 -5.13 -48.34 32.35
N PRO A 259 -5.95 -47.41 31.79
CA PRO A 259 -6.82 -46.58 32.62
C PRO A 259 -7.84 -47.44 33.33
N THR A 260 -7.86 -47.33 34.65
CA THR A 260 -8.91 -47.93 35.51
C THR A 260 -10.22 -47.23 35.14
N ILE A 261 -11.12 -47.96 34.54
CA ILE A 261 -12.50 -47.53 34.27
C ILE A 261 -13.18 -47.34 35.64
N LYS A 262 -13.32 -46.12 36.09
CA LYS A 262 -14.26 -45.79 37.19
C LYS A 262 -15.66 -45.94 36.61
N SER A 263 -16.43 -46.84 37.21
CA SER A 263 -17.81 -47.13 36.84
C SER A 263 -18.69 -45.88 36.95
N ALA A 264 -19.56 -45.72 35.97
CA ALA A 264 -20.48 -44.58 35.76
C ALA A 264 -21.53 -44.38 36.88
N GLU A 265 -21.40 -45.05 38.02
CA GLU A 265 -22.37 -44.95 39.13
C GLU A 265 -22.02 -43.87 40.17
N SER A 266 -20.81 -43.30 40.17
CA SER A 266 -20.43 -42.24 41.13
C SER A 266 -20.66 -40.82 40.63
N GLU A 267 -20.96 -40.60 39.36
CA GLU A 267 -21.15 -39.28 38.77
C GLU A 267 -22.61 -38.79 38.79
N GLN A 268 -23.57 -39.68 39.06
CA GLN A 268 -24.99 -39.30 39.16
C GLN A 268 -25.43 -38.78 40.54
N GLN A 269 -24.57 -38.83 41.55
CA GLN A 269 -24.94 -38.41 42.91
C GLN A 269 -24.43 -37.01 43.29
N GLU A 270 -23.58 -36.41 42.48
CA GLU A 270 -23.05 -35.05 42.74
C GLU A 270 -23.80 -33.93 42.01
N VAL A 271 -24.65 -34.27 41.02
CA VAL A 271 -25.47 -33.30 40.24
C VAL A 271 -26.79 -32.95 40.93
N ALA A 272 -27.16 -33.63 42.03
CA ALA A 272 -28.47 -33.45 42.70
C ALA A 272 -28.49 -32.40 43.81
N GLN A 273 -27.41 -31.70 44.13
CA GLN A 273 -27.35 -30.70 45.23
C GLN A 273 -26.78 -29.33 44.83
N GLY A 274 -26.92 -28.90 43.56
CA GLY A 274 -26.63 -27.55 43.10
C GLY A 274 -27.94 -26.78 42.94
N GLU A 275 -28.26 -25.93 43.90
CA GLU A 275 -29.43 -25.06 43.98
C GLU A 275 -29.50 -24.10 42.80
N ALA A 276 -30.55 -24.16 41.99
CA ALA A 276 -30.79 -23.34 40.82
C ALA A 276 -31.25 -21.93 41.21
N ALA A 277 -30.46 -20.92 40.91
CA ALA A 277 -30.91 -19.54 40.85
C ALA A 277 -31.70 -19.30 39.53
N PRO A 278 -32.87 -18.63 39.57
CA PRO A 278 -33.69 -18.45 38.37
C PRO A 278 -33.08 -17.37 37.45
N VAL A 279 -32.71 -17.76 36.22
CA VAL A 279 -32.44 -16.83 35.14
C VAL A 279 -33.78 -16.36 34.57
N ALA A 280 -34.12 -15.08 34.79
CA ALA A 280 -35.30 -14.45 34.22
C ALA A 280 -35.16 -14.39 32.71
N SER A 281 -35.96 -15.18 31.98
CA SER A 281 -36.08 -15.10 30.53
C SER A 281 -36.94 -13.89 30.16
N GLN A 282 -36.32 -12.81 29.69
CA GLN A 282 -37.05 -11.71 29.04
C GLN A 282 -37.61 -12.19 27.70
N THR A 283 -38.90 -12.04 27.52
CA THR A 283 -39.60 -12.40 26.28
C THR A 283 -39.24 -11.43 25.15
N LEU A 284 -39.34 -11.91 23.91
CA LEU A 284 -39.05 -11.10 22.68
C LEU A 284 -39.90 -9.80 22.65
N ALA A 285 -41.08 -9.80 23.25
CA ALA A 285 -41.98 -8.64 23.36
C ALA A 285 -41.40 -7.51 24.24
N GLU A 286 -40.68 -7.83 25.33
CA GLU A 286 -40.05 -6.82 26.20
C GLU A 286 -38.82 -6.16 25.54
N ARG A 287 -38.11 -6.88 24.64
CA ARG A 287 -36.99 -6.34 23.88
C ARG A 287 -37.43 -5.41 22.73
N VAL A 288 -38.66 -5.62 22.20
CA VAL A 288 -39.24 -4.75 21.16
C VAL A 288 -39.76 -3.46 21.79
N ALA A 289 -40.38 -3.50 22.99
CA ALA A 289 -40.87 -2.30 23.68
C ALA A 289 -39.74 -1.35 24.14
N ALA A 290 -38.57 -1.87 24.49
CA ALA A 290 -37.39 -1.04 24.85
C ALA A 290 -36.72 -0.35 23.66
N ALA A 291 -36.94 -0.85 22.42
CA ALA A 291 -36.38 -0.23 21.20
C ALA A 291 -37.25 0.91 20.64
N GLU A 292 -38.51 1.02 21.04
CA GLU A 292 -39.41 2.11 20.61
C GLU A 292 -39.29 3.38 21.48
N GLU A 293 -38.66 3.31 22.65
CA GLU A 293 -38.51 4.47 23.57
C GLU A 293 -37.24 5.32 23.30
N GLU A 294 -36.34 4.90 22.40
CA GLU A 294 -35.08 5.58 22.06
C GLU A 294 -35.10 6.32 20.70
N ALA A 295 -36.26 6.54 20.07
CA ALA A 295 -36.35 7.31 18.83
C ALA A 295 -36.40 8.82 19.12
N PRO A 296 -35.53 9.65 18.55
CA PRO A 296 -35.58 11.10 18.75
C PRO A 296 -36.79 11.69 18.01
N LYS A 297 -37.55 12.53 18.74
CA LYS A 297 -38.67 13.32 18.18
C LYS A 297 -38.13 14.38 17.23
N GLU A 298 -38.38 14.22 15.96
CA GLU A 298 -38.31 15.29 14.95
C GLU A 298 -39.54 16.20 15.12
N GLY A 299 -39.26 17.52 15.10
CA GLY A 299 -40.29 18.51 14.78
C GLY A 299 -40.24 19.73 15.66
N GLU A 300 -39.52 20.76 15.22
CA GLU A 300 -40.01 22.13 15.37
C GLU A 300 -39.44 23.02 14.27
N THR A 301 -40.31 23.38 13.37
CA THR A 301 -40.20 24.41 12.34
C THR A 301 -39.98 25.78 12.99
N ARG A 302 -39.06 26.57 12.47
CA ARG A 302 -39.02 28.02 12.73
C ARG A 302 -39.05 28.77 11.41
N GLU A 303 -40.15 29.47 11.24
CA GLU A 303 -40.46 30.41 10.17
C GLU A 303 -39.59 31.68 10.27
N GLU A 304 -39.27 32.21 9.09
CA GLU A 304 -39.22 33.59 8.61
C GLU A 304 -38.49 34.67 9.47
N ASP A 305 -37.48 35.28 8.88
CA ASP A 305 -37.39 36.75 8.88
C ASP A 305 -36.81 37.24 7.54
N GLU A 306 -37.68 37.98 6.83
CA GLU A 306 -37.40 38.80 5.64
C GLU A 306 -36.75 40.10 6.10
N GLY A 307 -35.70 40.56 5.42
CA GLY A 307 -35.20 41.93 5.62
C GLY A 307 -34.18 42.43 4.59
N LYS A 308 -34.71 42.97 3.48
CA LYS A 308 -34.23 44.19 2.74
C LYS A 308 -32.72 44.33 2.51
N GLY A 309 -32.21 44.25 1.28
CA GLY A 309 -32.35 45.42 0.33
C GLY A 309 -31.05 46.19 0.25
N GLY A 310 -30.38 46.21 -0.90
CA GLY A 310 -29.22 47.05 -1.18
C GLY A 310 -28.58 46.74 -2.51
N GLU A 311 -29.04 47.40 -3.53
CA GLU A 311 -28.60 47.42 -4.92
C GLU A 311 -27.26 48.19 -5.08
N PRO A 312 -26.67 48.20 -6.29
CA PRO A 312 -25.24 47.99 -6.53
C PRO A 312 -24.50 49.28 -6.82
N ASP A 313 -23.18 49.21 -6.73
CA ASP A 313 -22.35 50.27 -7.32
C ASP A 313 -21.37 49.71 -8.37
N LYS A 314 -21.54 50.28 -9.57
CA LYS A 314 -20.65 50.19 -10.71
C LYS A 314 -19.43 51.07 -10.50
N ALA A 315 -18.26 50.65 -10.96
CA ALA A 315 -17.32 51.47 -11.73
C ALA A 315 -15.95 50.77 -11.82
N LEU A 316 -15.59 50.54 -13.00
CA LEU A 316 -14.63 51.17 -13.91
C LEU A 316 -13.27 50.47 -13.95
N LEU A 317 -13.02 49.77 -15.07
CA LEU A 317 -11.72 49.65 -15.74
C LEU A 317 -11.20 51.11 -16.11
N PRO A 318 -9.89 51.39 -16.31
CA PRO A 318 -9.08 50.79 -17.36
C PRO A 318 -7.55 50.69 -17.04
N ALA A 319 -6.83 49.97 -17.76
CA ALA A 319 -5.79 50.03 -18.77
C ALA A 319 -4.86 48.80 -18.65
#